data_23e716e28ac7880cc59ab9bde0ee0c20
#
_entry.id   23e716e28ac7880cc59ab9bde0ee0c20
#
_cell.length_a   1.000
_cell.length_b   1.000
_cell.length_c   1.000
_cell.angle_alpha   90.00
_cell.angle_beta   90.00
_cell.angle_gamma   90.00
#
_symmetry.space_group_name_H-M   'P 1'
#
loop_
_entity.id
_entity.type
_entity.pdbx_description
1 polymer ?
#
loop_
_entity_poly.entity_id
_entity_poly.type
_entity_poly.pdbx_seq_one_letter_code
_entity_poly.pdbx_strand_id
1 'polypeptide(L)'
;MGKIEAKLKQMGYELPPPFTFPKNNRVGCTQSGKILFLSGHGLALPQLPNVRQTGKFGVDISVEEGYATARAVALTMLATLKAHTGDLDRVTRCLRLFGMCNCTGDFTQMPQVIDGASDLFFELFGSPHARSAVGHAATSSEFRPPPMLR
;
A
#
# COMPACT_ATOMS: atom_id res chain seq x y z
N MET A 1 -9.47 4.83 21.52
CA MET A 1 -9.48 4.47 20.08
C MET A 1 -9.80 5.74 19.31
N GLY A 2 -8.93 6.12 18.40
CA GLY A 2 -9.10 7.34 17.58
C GLY A 2 -10.26 7.23 16.59
N LYS A 3 -10.66 8.36 15.99
CA LYS A 3 -11.76 8.42 15.00
C LYS A 3 -11.45 7.60 13.75
N ILE A 4 -10.19 7.67 13.26
CA ILE A 4 -9.76 6.94 12.07
C ILE A 4 -9.79 5.43 12.32
N GLU A 5 -9.32 4.98 13.48
CA GLU A 5 -9.35 3.57 13.86
C GLU A 5 -10.78 3.06 14.06
N ALA A 6 -11.66 3.86 14.67
CA ALA A 6 -13.06 3.52 14.79
C ALA A 6 -13.74 3.36 13.43
N LYS A 7 -13.40 4.23 12.47
CA LYS A 7 -13.91 4.15 11.10
C LYS A 7 -13.41 2.92 10.37
N LEU A 8 -12.12 2.58 10.50
CA LEU A 8 -11.57 1.33 9.95
C LEU A 8 -12.32 0.12 10.48
N LYS A 9 -12.58 0.07 11.79
CA LYS A 9 -13.35 -1.02 12.42
C LYS A 9 -14.77 -1.12 11.89
N GLN A 10 -15.46 0.03 11.69
CA GLN A 10 -16.80 0.07 11.08
C GLN A 10 -16.81 -0.46 9.64
N MET A 11 -15.70 -0.26 8.91
CA MET A 11 -15.49 -0.79 7.56
C MET A 11 -15.08 -2.27 7.55
N GLY A 12 -14.93 -2.91 8.72
CA GLY A 12 -14.52 -4.31 8.85
C GLY A 12 -13.02 -4.54 8.74
N TYR A 13 -12.18 -3.49 8.86
CA TYR A 13 -10.73 -3.62 8.77
C TYR A 13 -10.06 -3.65 10.14
N GLU A 14 -9.06 -4.52 10.24
CA GLU A 14 -8.06 -4.50 11.30
C GLU A 14 -6.70 -4.20 10.69
N LEU A 15 -5.93 -3.35 11.37
CA LEU A 15 -4.58 -3.04 10.91
C LEU A 15 -3.63 -4.21 11.16
N PRO A 16 -2.79 -4.56 10.19
CA PRO A 16 -1.74 -5.56 10.41
C PRO A 16 -0.66 -5.01 11.37
N PRO A 17 0.25 -5.86 11.85
CA PRO A 17 1.48 -5.37 12.48
C PRO A 17 2.23 -4.40 11.55
N PRO A 18 2.91 -3.38 12.10
CA PRO A 18 3.66 -2.44 11.29
C PRO A 18 4.80 -3.16 10.54
N PHE A 19 5.07 -2.71 9.32
CA PHE A 19 6.13 -3.27 8.51
C PHE A 19 7.51 -2.96 9.11
N THR A 20 8.35 -3.99 9.22
CA THR A 20 9.72 -3.87 9.70
C THR A 20 10.72 -4.27 8.63
N PHE A 21 11.81 -3.53 8.54
CA PHE A 21 12.91 -3.86 7.63
C PHE A 21 13.94 -4.77 8.30
N PRO A 22 14.55 -5.71 7.56
CA PRO A 22 15.53 -6.64 8.14
C PRO A 22 16.88 -6.00 8.50
N LYS A 23 17.14 -4.77 8.02
CA LYS A 23 18.35 -4.00 8.30
C LYS A 23 18.00 -2.63 8.87
N ASN A 24 18.85 -2.11 9.75
CA ASN A 24 18.65 -0.83 10.44
C ASN A 24 19.03 0.41 9.60
N ASN A 25 19.29 0.25 8.29
CA ASN A 25 19.68 1.35 7.41
C ASN A 25 18.48 2.07 6.77
N ARG A 26 17.26 1.63 7.06
CA ARG A 26 16.01 2.25 6.59
C ARG A 26 14.86 1.95 7.54
N VAL A 27 13.85 2.80 7.49
CA VAL A 27 12.64 2.72 8.34
C VAL A 27 11.38 2.79 7.48
N GLY A 28 10.25 2.35 8.03
CA GLY A 28 8.95 2.41 7.34
C GLY A 28 8.41 3.82 7.18
N CYS A 29 8.73 4.68 8.13
CA CYS A 29 8.30 6.08 8.14
C CYS A 29 9.39 6.96 8.72
N THR A 30 9.58 8.14 8.11
CA THR A 30 10.41 9.22 8.65
C THR A 30 9.63 10.54 8.61
N GLN A 31 10.05 11.53 9.40
CA GLN A 31 9.34 12.79 9.56
C GLN A 31 10.27 14.00 9.34
N SER A 32 9.75 14.99 8.62
CA SER A 32 10.36 16.32 8.51
C SER A 32 9.30 17.38 8.78
N GLY A 33 9.46 18.12 9.87
CA GLY A 33 8.44 19.06 10.33
C GLY A 33 7.09 18.36 10.56
N LYS A 34 6.07 18.76 9.80
CA LYS A 34 4.72 18.15 9.86
C LYS A 34 4.46 17.14 8.74
N ILE A 35 5.47 16.79 7.94
CA ILE A 35 5.33 15.86 6.82
C ILE A 35 5.94 14.51 7.18
N LEU A 36 5.17 13.45 6.94
CA LEU A 36 5.59 12.07 7.09
C LEU A 36 5.89 11.49 5.71
N PHE A 37 7.04 10.84 5.60
CA PHE A 37 7.46 10.12 4.40
C PHE A 37 7.47 8.63 4.68
N LEU A 38 6.70 7.87 3.90
CA LEU A 38 6.67 6.42 4.00
C LEU A 38 7.58 5.79 2.95
N SER A 39 8.28 4.75 3.35
CA SER A 39 8.95 3.84 2.42
C SER A 39 7.94 3.10 1.55
N GLY A 40 8.39 2.43 0.50
CA GLY A 40 7.54 1.52 -0.26
C GLY A 40 7.00 0.40 0.62
N HIS A 41 5.69 0.19 0.56
CA HIS A 41 4.99 -0.86 1.30
C HIS A 41 4.44 -1.91 0.34
N GLY A 42 4.54 -3.16 0.74
CA GLY A 42 3.90 -4.29 0.10
C GLY A 42 2.68 -4.78 0.88
N LEU A 43 2.13 -5.91 0.45
CA LEU A 43 0.97 -6.54 1.04
C LEU A 43 1.33 -7.26 2.36
N ALA A 44 0.58 -6.98 3.43
CA ALA A 44 0.65 -7.70 4.71
C ALA A 44 -0.67 -8.42 5.09
N LEU A 45 -1.72 -8.29 4.29
CA LEU A 45 -3.06 -8.85 4.55
C LEU A 45 -3.54 -9.73 3.38
N PRO A 46 -2.86 -10.84 3.09
CA PRO A 46 -3.20 -11.70 1.95
C PRO A 46 -4.54 -12.45 2.12
N GLN A 47 -5.07 -12.51 3.34
CA GLN A 47 -6.32 -13.20 3.67
C GLN A 47 -7.58 -12.36 3.34
N LEU A 48 -7.43 -11.08 2.99
CA LEU A 48 -8.58 -10.28 2.60
C LEU A 48 -9.18 -10.74 1.26
N PRO A 49 -10.49 -10.60 1.06
CA PRO A 49 -11.15 -11.04 -0.17
C PRO A 49 -10.56 -10.36 -1.42
N ASN A 50 -10.39 -11.13 -2.48
CA ASN A 50 -9.88 -10.71 -3.79
C ASN A 50 -8.45 -10.15 -3.79
N VAL A 51 -7.70 -10.28 -2.70
CA VAL A 51 -6.31 -9.84 -2.60
C VAL A 51 -5.39 -10.87 -3.25
N ARG A 52 -4.44 -10.39 -4.06
CA ARG A 52 -3.44 -11.23 -4.73
C ARG A 52 -2.03 -10.93 -4.19
N GLN A 53 -1.36 -11.98 -3.71
CA GLN A 53 0.02 -11.87 -3.20
C GLN A 53 1.06 -11.72 -4.29
N THR A 54 0.84 -12.40 -5.40
CA THR A 54 1.78 -12.47 -6.52
C THR A 54 1.02 -12.45 -7.84
N GLY A 55 1.70 -12.04 -8.89
CA GLY A 55 1.18 -12.06 -10.24
C GLY A 55 1.55 -10.80 -11.02
N LYS A 56 1.03 -10.71 -12.24
CA LYS A 56 1.34 -9.65 -13.18
C LYS A 56 0.08 -9.17 -13.89
N PHE A 57 -0.17 -7.88 -13.85
CA PHE A 57 -1.27 -7.28 -14.62
C PHE A 57 -1.03 -7.45 -16.12
N GLY A 58 -2.08 -7.79 -16.83
CA GLY A 58 -2.00 -8.15 -18.25
C GLY A 58 -1.68 -9.63 -18.49
N VAL A 59 -1.46 -10.43 -17.42
CA VAL A 59 -1.23 -11.88 -17.52
C VAL A 59 -2.25 -12.64 -16.68
N ASP A 60 -2.22 -12.47 -15.35
CA ASP A 60 -2.93 -13.33 -14.40
C ASP A 60 -3.61 -12.60 -13.23
N ILE A 61 -3.57 -11.27 -13.21
CA ILE A 61 -4.25 -10.44 -12.20
C ILE A 61 -5.28 -9.54 -12.89
N SER A 62 -6.52 -9.56 -12.40
CA SER A 62 -7.54 -8.62 -12.82
C SER A 62 -7.37 -7.24 -12.17
N VAL A 63 -8.02 -6.22 -12.75
CA VAL A 63 -8.04 -4.86 -12.19
C VAL A 63 -8.74 -4.85 -10.82
N GLU A 64 -9.80 -5.63 -10.65
CA GLU A 64 -10.56 -5.76 -9.40
C GLU A 64 -9.70 -6.38 -8.28
N GLU A 65 -8.97 -7.44 -8.61
CA GLU A 65 -7.99 -8.03 -7.66
C GLU A 65 -6.89 -7.04 -7.32
N GLY A 66 -6.43 -6.27 -8.30
CA GLY A 66 -5.45 -5.20 -8.11
C GLY A 66 -5.96 -4.08 -7.21
N TYR A 67 -7.19 -3.64 -7.41
CA TYR A 67 -7.86 -2.65 -6.56
C TYR A 67 -7.93 -3.13 -5.09
N ALA A 68 -8.40 -4.36 -4.87
CA ALA A 68 -8.46 -4.95 -3.54
C ALA A 68 -7.07 -5.06 -2.90
N THR A 69 -6.05 -5.43 -3.68
CA THR A 69 -4.67 -5.54 -3.22
C THR A 69 -4.08 -4.15 -2.88
N ALA A 70 -4.29 -3.13 -3.70
CA ALA A 70 -3.86 -1.77 -3.42
C ALA A 70 -4.50 -1.22 -2.14
N ARG A 71 -5.78 -1.52 -1.92
CA ARG A 71 -6.49 -1.17 -0.68
C ARG A 71 -5.90 -1.87 0.55
N ALA A 72 -5.54 -3.14 0.43
CA ALA A 72 -4.87 -3.89 1.50
C ALA A 72 -3.44 -3.36 1.79
N VAL A 73 -2.70 -2.94 0.77
CA VAL A 73 -1.40 -2.28 0.93
C VAL A 73 -1.55 -0.95 1.67
N ALA A 74 -2.60 -0.17 1.40
CA ALA A 74 -2.87 1.06 2.13
C ALA A 74 -3.13 0.82 3.63
N LEU A 75 -3.75 -0.30 4.01
CA LEU A 75 -3.87 -0.70 5.42
C LEU A 75 -2.50 -0.97 6.07
N THR A 76 -1.56 -1.56 5.33
CA THR A 76 -0.18 -1.74 5.80
C THR A 76 0.54 -0.40 6.01
N MET A 77 0.32 0.57 5.12
CA MET A 77 0.83 1.93 5.29
C MET A 77 0.25 2.62 6.53
N LEU A 78 -1.06 2.47 6.78
CA LEU A 78 -1.72 2.99 7.98
C LEU A 78 -1.18 2.37 9.26
N ALA A 79 -0.87 1.07 9.26
CA ALA A 79 -0.23 0.41 10.41
C ALA A 79 1.14 1.01 10.73
N THR A 80 1.94 1.31 9.71
CA THR A 80 3.24 1.98 9.85
C THR A 80 3.07 3.42 10.36
N LEU A 81 2.10 4.17 9.84
CA LEU A 81 1.76 5.51 10.33
C LEU A 81 1.35 5.49 11.79
N LYS A 82 0.48 4.56 12.19
CA LYS A 82 0.07 4.38 13.59
C LYS A 82 1.26 4.08 14.49
N ALA A 83 2.15 3.19 14.09
CA ALA A 83 3.34 2.86 14.88
C ALA A 83 4.27 4.08 15.05
N HIS A 84 4.37 4.95 14.04
CA HIS A 84 5.20 6.15 14.09
C HIS A 84 4.55 7.28 14.91
N THR A 85 3.25 7.50 14.75
CA THR A 85 2.53 8.64 15.36
C THR A 85 1.91 8.32 16.72
N GLY A 86 1.71 7.04 17.03
CA GLY A 86 0.95 6.55 18.19
C GLY A 86 -0.56 6.61 17.99
N ASP A 87 -1.08 7.53 17.19
CA ASP A 87 -2.50 7.74 16.93
C ASP A 87 -2.71 8.22 15.49
N LEU A 88 -3.58 7.56 14.73
CA LEU A 88 -3.89 7.93 13.35
C LEU A 88 -4.66 9.25 13.23
N ASP A 89 -5.34 9.71 14.27
CA ASP A 89 -6.03 11.02 14.26
C ASP A 89 -5.04 12.20 14.17
N ARG A 90 -3.75 11.96 14.39
CA ARG A 90 -2.66 12.94 14.16
C ARG A 90 -2.32 13.11 12.66
N VAL A 91 -2.77 12.20 11.82
CA VAL A 91 -2.61 12.27 10.37
C VAL A 91 -3.82 12.96 9.78
N THR A 92 -3.65 14.17 9.28
CA THR A 92 -4.76 15.00 8.80
C THR A 92 -5.17 14.69 7.37
N ARG A 93 -4.25 14.26 6.51
CA ARG A 93 -4.51 13.92 5.10
C ARG A 93 -3.35 13.19 4.45
N CYS A 94 -3.62 12.51 3.36
CA CYS A 94 -2.62 12.10 2.39
C CYS A 94 -2.27 13.31 1.51
N LEU A 95 -0.98 13.58 1.28
CA LEU A 95 -0.53 14.62 0.36
C LEU A 95 -0.29 14.08 -1.04
N ARG A 96 0.41 12.95 -1.10
CA ARG A 96 0.77 12.29 -2.36
C ARG A 96 0.83 10.79 -2.18
N LEU A 97 0.28 10.07 -3.17
CA LEU A 97 0.40 8.63 -3.31
C LEU A 97 1.18 8.30 -4.59
N PHE A 98 2.15 7.42 -4.49
CA PHE A 98 2.88 6.88 -5.63
C PHE A 98 2.66 5.37 -5.68
N GLY A 99 1.92 4.91 -6.69
CA GLY A 99 1.59 3.50 -6.88
C GLY A 99 2.41 2.87 -8.01
N MET A 100 2.94 1.68 -7.76
CA MET A 100 3.70 0.89 -8.73
C MET A 100 3.02 -0.45 -8.96
N CYS A 101 2.72 -0.76 -10.22
CA CYS A 101 2.09 -2.02 -10.62
C CYS A 101 3.07 -2.88 -11.40
N ASN A 102 3.23 -4.15 -11.00
CA ASN A 102 3.92 -5.12 -11.83
C ASN A 102 3.00 -5.50 -13.01
N CYS A 103 3.37 -5.09 -14.22
CA CYS A 103 2.51 -5.27 -15.37
C CYS A 103 3.28 -5.53 -16.68
N THR A 104 2.56 -5.98 -17.70
CA THR A 104 3.06 -6.03 -19.08
C THR A 104 3.16 -4.61 -19.66
N GLY A 105 3.93 -4.47 -20.75
CA GLY A 105 4.16 -3.16 -21.38
C GLY A 105 2.91 -2.55 -22.03
N ASP A 106 1.90 -3.34 -22.29
CA ASP A 106 0.63 -2.95 -22.91
C ASP A 106 -0.50 -2.72 -21.89
N PHE A 107 -0.27 -3.02 -20.60
CA PHE A 107 -1.25 -2.77 -19.55
C PHE A 107 -1.34 -1.27 -19.23
N THR A 108 -2.53 -0.69 -19.33
CA THR A 108 -2.77 0.75 -19.20
C THR A 108 -3.64 1.15 -18.01
N GLN A 109 -4.18 0.17 -17.27
CA GLN A 109 -5.16 0.41 -16.19
C GLN A 109 -4.54 0.54 -14.80
N MET A 110 -3.26 0.96 -14.71
CA MET A 110 -2.61 1.20 -13.42
C MET A 110 -3.38 2.21 -12.54
N PRO A 111 -3.96 3.32 -13.09
CA PRO A 111 -4.76 4.22 -12.27
C PRO A 111 -5.91 3.54 -11.56
N GLN A 112 -6.67 2.67 -12.25
CA GLN A 112 -7.80 1.95 -11.68
C GLN A 112 -7.39 0.97 -10.57
N VAL A 113 -6.22 0.35 -10.70
CA VAL A 113 -5.64 -0.49 -9.65
C VAL A 113 -5.33 0.34 -8.40
N ILE A 114 -4.65 1.48 -8.56
CA ILE A 114 -4.23 2.32 -7.43
C ILE A 114 -5.40 3.08 -6.80
N ASP A 115 -6.56 3.18 -7.48
CA ASP A 115 -7.79 3.72 -6.91
C ASP A 115 -8.17 3.00 -5.60
N GLY A 116 -7.87 1.71 -5.44
CA GLY A 116 -8.13 1.00 -4.20
C GLY A 116 -7.49 1.64 -2.97
N ALA A 117 -6.26 2.10 -3.07
CA ALA A 117 -5.57 2.82 -2.00
C ALA A 117 -6.07 4.27 -1.89
N SER A 118 -6.30 4.94 -3.02
CA SER A 118 -6.77 6.32 -3.05
C SER A 118 -8.14 6.47 -2.39
N ASP A 119 -9.06 5.57 -2.70
CA ASP A 119 -10.42 5.56 -2.16
C ASP A 119 -10.39 5.34 -0.64
N LEU A 120 -9.57 4.40 -0.14
CA LEU A 120 -9.43 4.21 1.30
C LEU A 120 -8.93 5.47 2.01
N PHE A 121 -7.90 6.12 1.48
CA PHE A 121 -7.40 7.35 2.09
C PHE A 121 -8.42 8.49 2.03
N PHE A 122 -9.14 8.63 0.92
CA PHE A 122 -10.22 9.62 0.81
C PHE A 122 -11.37 9.33 1.77
N GLU A 123 -11.80 8.08 1.87
CA GLU A 123 -12.82 7.64 2.83
C GLU A 123 -12.42 7.95 4.27
N LEU A 124 -11.15 7.76 4.63
CA LEU A 124 -10.67 7.98 6.00
C LEU A 124 -10.46 9.46 6.32
N PHE A 125 -9.79 10.20 5.46
CA PHE A 125 -9.33 11.56 5.74
C PHE A 125 -10.20 12.66 5.13
N GLY A 126 -11.12 12.32 4.21
CA GLY A 126 -12.07 13.27 3.62
C GLY A 126 -11.44 14.31 2.68
N SER A 127 -10.18 14.12 2.25
CA SER A 127 -9.49 15.05 1.36
C SER A 127 -8.78 14.34 0.21
N PRO A 128 -8.82 14.93 -1.00
CA PRO A 128 -8.11 14.39 -2.16
C PRO A 128 -6.58 14.57 -1.99
N HIS A 129 -5.81 13.80 -2.76
CA HIS A 129 -4.36 13.82 -2.78
C HIS A 129 -3.81 13.80 -4.22
N ALA A 130 -2.58 14.28 -4.40
CA ALA A 130 -1.86 14.09 -5.65
C ALA A 130 -1.44 12.63 -5.82
N ARG A 131 -1.43 12.12 -7.05
CA ARG A 131 -1.11 10.72 -7.32
C ARG A 131 -0.31 10.52 -8.61
N SER A 132 0.58 9.52 -8.57
CA SER A 132 1.15 8.90 -9.76
C SER A 132 0.92 7.39 -9.68
N ALA A 133 0.51 6.78 -10.81
CA ALA A 133 0.37 5.34 -10.97
C ALA A 133 1.20 4.92 -12.18
N VAL A 134 2.16 4.03 -11.98
CA VAL A 134 3.10 3.61 -13.01
C VAL A 134 3.19 2.08 -13.06
N GLY A 135 3.52 1.57 -14.25
CA GLY A 135 3.85 0.18 -14.45
C GLY A 135 5.36 -0.06 -14.43
N HIS A 136 5.76 -1.25 -14.04
CA HIS A 136 7.13 -1.73 -14.14
C HIS A 136 7.18 -3.23 -14.39
N ALA A 137 8.32 -3.73 -14.88
CA ALA A 137 8.44 -5.10 -15.35
C ALA A 137 8.59 -6.14 -14.23
N ALA A 138 9.10 -5.75 -13.05
CA ALA A 138 9.30 -6.63 -11.90
C ALA A 138 9.24 -5.87 -10.57
N THR A 139 8.76 -6.51 -9.51
CA THR A 139 8.84 -6.04 -8.13
C THR A 139 9.98 -6.71 -7.38
N SER A 140 10.40 -6.13 -6.26
CA SER A 140 11.42 -6.74 -5.38
C SER A 140 11.01 -8.12 -4.86
N SER A 141 9.71 -8.40 -4.76
CA SER A 141 9.18 -9.71 -4.36
C SER A 141 9.36 -10.79 -5.44
N GLU A 142 9.56 -10.38 -6.71
CA GLU A 142 9.82 -11.28 -7.85
C GLU A 142 11.30 -11.44 -8.15
N PHE A 143 12.17 -10.70 -7.46
CA PHE A 143 13.61 -10.91 -7.57
C PHE A 143 13.99 -12.24 -6.89
N ARG A 144 13.67 -13.34 -7.55
CA ARG A 144 14.29 -14.63 -7.24
C ARG A 144 15.73 -14.56 -7.72
N PRO A 145 16.72 -14.77 -6.85
CA PRO A 145 18.07 -15.04 -7.35
C PRO A 145 17.98 -16.24 -8.32
N PRO A 146 18.71 -16.23 -9.44
CA PRO A 146 18.75 -17.37 -10.33
C PRO A 146 19.10 -18.61 -9.50
N PRO A 147 18.53 -19.79 -9.82
CA PRO A 147 18.90 -21.01 -9.12
C PRO A 147 20.42 -21.14 -9.23
N MET A 148 21.08 -21.22 -8.08
CA MET A 148 22.51 -21.52 -8.07
C MET A 148 22.69 -22.89 -8.74
N LEU A 149 23.33 -22.86 -9.89
CA LEU A 149 23.80 -24.11 -10.53
C LEU A 149 24.67 -24.84 -9.52
N ARG A 150 24.21 -26.01 -9.08
CA ARG A 150 25.01 -26.94 -8.29
C ARG A 150 26.03 -27.61 -9.16
#